data_a81233ebca5089ad103f2a7141b40bd9
#
_entry.id   a81233ebca5089ad103f2a7141b40bd9
#
_cell.length_a   1.000
_cell.length_b   1.000
_cell.length_c   1.000
_cell.angle_alpha   90.00
_cell.angle_beta   90.00
_cell.angle_gamma   90.00
#
_symmetry.space_group_name_H-M   'P 1'
#
loop_
_entity.id
_entity.type
_entity.pdbx_description
1 polymer ?
#
loop_
_entity_poly.entity_id
_entity_poly.type
_entity_poly.pdbx_seq_one_letter_code
_entity_poly.pdbx_strand_id
1 'polypeptide(L)'
;RARYRIGHLPVQEEYDCIVVGGGISGLSAAWFYRQRFGADAKILVLDNHDDFGGHARRNEFTAGDRLLIAYGGSESLQSPQANFSPIVNDLMKELGVEPGRFRKYFDQTLYPGLGLSRGSFFDRDRFGVDKLVTGDPTDWVADDIPRDRRNGRPIAAFLRDFPMTPEARRQLLDLFTGKHVTLGHLKDDAAREEYLAGIPYATFLRKDWGLGDEAISYFGGRPLDFFGMPPNLISALDCGSFAYPG
;
A
#
# COMPACT_ATOMS: atom_id res chain seq x y z
N ARG A 1 38.99 -12.67 13.77
CA ARG A 1 38.17 -13.09 12.60
C ARG A 1 38.84 -14.33 12.02
N ALA A 2 38.26 -15.53 12.22
CA ALA A 2 38.74 -16.74 11.59
C ALA A 2 38.56 -16.60 10.07
N ARG A 3 39.69 -16.64 9.32
CA ARG A 3 39.61 -16.77 7.88
C ARG A 3 39.34 -18.24 7.58
N TYR A 4 38.12 -18.56 7.17
CA TYR A 4 37.83 -19.85 6.58
C TYR A 4 38.66 -19.97 5.29
N ARG A 5 39.68 -20.84 5.30
CA ARG A 5 40.32 -21.29 4.05
C ARG A 5 39.37 -22.33 3.45
N ILE A 6 38.73 -21.99 2.37
CA ILE A 6 38.05 -22.96 1.51
C ILE A 6 39.18 -23.75 0.85
N GLY A 7 39.59 -24.86 1.48
CA GLY A 7 40.45 -25.87 0.88
C GLY A 7 39.71 -26.55 -0.27
N HIS A 8 40.42 -27.33 -1.07
CA HIS A 8 39.84 -28.18 -2.11
C HIS A 8 38.95 -29.27 -1.46
N LEU A 9 37.74 -28.89 -1.08
CA LEU A 9 36.73 -29.86 -0.66
C LEU A 9 36.21 -30.56 -1.93
N PRO A 10 35.99 -31.88 -1.90
CA PRO A 10 35.39 -32.58 -3.02
C PRO A 10 33.96 -32.02 -3.25
N VAL A 11 33.62 -31.79 -4.51
CA VAL A 11 32.26 -31.45 -4.92
C VAL A 11 31.38 -32.67 -4.59
N GLN A 12 30.35 -32.46 -3.76
CA GLN A 12 29.44 -33.52 -3.33
C GLN A 12 28.18 -33.55 -4.18
N GLU A 13 27.70 -32.40 -4.59
CA GLU A 13 26.48 -32.24 -5.38
C GLU A 13 26.62 -31.09 -6.37
N GLU A 14 25.89 -31.20 -7.48
CA GLU A 14 25.82 -30.16 -8.52
C GLU A 14 24.40 -29.64 -8.64
N TYR A 15 24.26 -28.34 -8.75
CA TYR A 15 23.00 -27.63 -8.91
C TYR A 15 23.08 -26.68 -10.10
N ASP A 16 21.93 -26.51 -10.80
CA ASP A 16 21.80 -25.56 -11.91
C ASP A 16 21.75 -24.10 -11.39
N CYS A 17 21.24 -23.92 -10.16
CA CYS A 17 21.13 -22.61 -9.52
C CYS A 17 21.31 -22.74 -8.01
N ILE A 18 22.06 -21.81 -7.42
CA ILE A 18 22.18 -21.68 -5.97
C ILE A 18 21.63 -20.29 -5.59
N VAL A 19 20.61 -20.27 -4.76
CA VAL A 19 19.98 -19.06 -4.22
C VAL A 19 20.42 -18.91 -2.76
N VAL A 20 21.00 -17.80 -2.41
CA VAL A 20 21.40 -17.46 -1.04
C VAL A 20 20.37 -16.54 -0.42
N GLY A 21 19.68 -17.04 0.60
CA GLY A 21 18.57 -16.39 1.30
C GLY A 21 17.21 -16.98 0.95
N GLY A 22 16.51 -17.55 1.94
CA GLY A 22 15.17 -18.14 1.83
C GLY A 22 14.03 -17.17 2.08
N GLY A 23 14.25 -15.87 1.94
CA GLY A 23 13.21 -14.84 2.01
C GLY A 23 12.42 -14.71 0.69
N ILE A 24 11.47 -13.76 0.65
CA ILE A 24 10.58 -13.53 -0.52
C ILE A 24 11.38 -13.39 -1.82
N SER A 25 12.45 -12.60 -1.81
CA SER A 25 13.28 -12.38 -3.00
C SER A 25 13.97 -13.65 -3.48
N GLY A 26 14.56 -14.43 -2.57
CA GLY A 26 15.23 -15.67 -2.92
C GLY A 26 14.27 -16.75 -3.41
N LEU A 27 13.16 -16.93 -2.74
CA LEU A 27 12.12 -17.88 -3.16
C LEU A 27 11.51 -17.48 -4.51
N SER A 28 11.27 -16.17 -4.74
CA SER A 28 10.83 -15.68 -6.04
C SER A 28 11.87 -15.92 -7.14
N ALA A 29 13.16 -15.69 -6.85
CA ALA A 29 14.23 -15.97 -7.81
C ALA A 29 14.28 -17.45 -8.19
N ALA A 30 14.13 -18.37 -7.22
CA ALA A 30 14.06 -19.80 -7.47
C ALA A 30 12.84 -20.18 -8.33
N TRP A 31 11.68 -19.57 -8.03
CA TRP A 31 10.46 -19.77 -8.81
C TRP A 31 10.63 -19.30 -10.27
N PHE A 32 11.11 -18.08 -10.51
CA PHE A 32 11.37 -17.56 -11.86
C PHE A 32 12.41 -18.37 -12.62
N TYR A 33 13.45 -18.85 -11.93
CA TYR A 33 14.43 -19.72 -12.55
C TYR A 33 13.77 -21.01 -13.06
N ARG A 34 12.95 -21.65 -12.24
CA ARG A 34 12.21 -22.86 -12.60
C ARG A 34 11.23 -22.64 -13.74
N GLN A 35 10.52 -21.49 -13.76
CA GLN A 35 9.63 -21.13 -14.88
C GLN A 35 10.40 -21.02 -16.21
N ARG A 36 11.64 -20.48 -16.14
CA ARG A 36 12.46 -20.27 -17.34
C ARG A 36 13.15 -21.54 -17.83
N PHE A 37 13.64 -22.36 -16.94
CA PHE A 37 14.55 -23.50 -17.28
C PHE A 37 13.89 -24.87 -17.12
N GLY A 38 12.68 -24.93 -16.63
CA GLY A 38 11.88 -26.16 -16.53
C GLY A 38 11.80 -26.74 -15.13
N ALA A 39 10.86 -27.68 -14.96
CA ALA A 39 10.57 -28.29 -13.65
C ALA A 39 11.72 -29.15 -13.12
N ASP A 40 12.57 -29.66 -14.00
CA ASP A 40 13.69 -30.56 -13.64
C ASP A 40 14.96 -29.78 -13.19
N ALA A 41 14.94 -28.45 -13.27
CA ALA A 41 16.05 -27.62 -12.82
C ALA A 41 16.33 -27.88 -11.32
N LYS A 42 17.58 -28.26 -11.02
CA LYS A 42 18.06 -28.46 -9.65
C LYS A 42 18.41 -27.14 -9.01
N ILE A 43 17.63 -26.72 -8.04
CA ILE A 43 17.81 -25.44 -7.34
C ILE A 43 18.11 -25.71 -5.87
N LEU A 44 19.21 -25.15 -5.38
CA LEU A 44 19.54 -25.15 -3.95
C LEU A 44 19.24 -23.77 -3.38
N VAL A 45 18.40 -23.70 -2.35
CA VAL A 45 18.19 -22.50 -1.55
C VAL A 45 18.92 -22.66 -0.23
N LEU A 46 19.84 -21.75 0.05
CA LEU A 46 20.61 -21.71 1.29
C LEU A 46 20.12 -20.57 2.18
N ASP A 47 19.85 -20.87 3.44
CA ASP A 47 19.58 -19.89 4.47
C ASP A 47 20.36 -20.21 5.74
N ASN A 48 20.67 -19.21 6.54
CA ASN A 48 21.35 -19.40 7.83
C ASN A 48 20.37 -19.51 9.02
N HIS A 49 19.09 -19.42 8.74
CA HIS A 49 18.02 -19.66 9.70
C HIS A 49 17.49 -21.09 9.61
N ASP A 50 16.78 -21.51 10.63
CA ASP A 50 16.18 -22.85 10.78
C ASP A 50 14.87 -23.02 9.96
N ASP A 51 14.37 -21.92 9.34
CA ASP A 51 13.16 -21.92 8.53
C ASP A 51 13.26 -20.85 7.43
N PHE A 52 12.47 -21.01 6.38
CA PHE A 52 12.36 -20.06 5.28
C PHE A 52 11.37 -18.91 5.58
N GLY A 53 11.32 -17.93 4.70
CA GLY A 53 10.40 -16.78 4.78
C GLY A 53 11.09 -15.47 5.07
N GLY A 54 12.29 -15.45 5.63
CA GLY A 54 13.07 -14.25 5.92
C GLY A 54 12.26 -13.29 6.79
N HIS A 55 12.06 -12.05 6.30
CA HIS A 55 11.30 -11.02 7.01
C HIS A 55 9.79 -11.35 7.13
N ALA A 56 9.26 -12.16 6.23
CA ALA A 56 7.85 -12.59 6.24
C ALA A 56 7.61 -13.92 6.96
N ARG A 57 8.61 -14.45 7.67
CA ARG A 57 8.51 -15.70 8.42
C ARG A 57 7.34 -15.67 9.40
N ARG A 58 6.53 -16.74 9.38
CA ARG A 58 5.48 -16.95 10.38
C ARG A 58 6.10 -17.24 11.75
N ASN A 59 5.63 -16.56 12.79
CA ASN A 59 6.00 -16.84 14.17
C ASN A 59 4.90 -17.62 14.88
N GLU A 60 5.28 -18.63 15.63
CA GLU A 60 4.36 -19.46 16.42
C GLU A 60 4.72 -19.36 17.89
N PHE A 61 3.71 -19.15 18.73
CA PHE A 61 3.85 -19.07 20.18
C PHE A 61 2.83 -19.98 20.83
N THR A 62 3.23 -20.65 21.90
CA THR A 62 2.33 -21.47 22.71
C THR A 62 1.98 -20.74 24.01
N ALA A 63 0.70 -20.57 24.28
CA ALA A 63 0.19 -20.01 25.52
C ALA A 63 -0.83 -20.98 26.15
N GLY A 64 -0.38 -21.76 27.13
CA GLY A 64 -1.13 -22.91 27.63
C GLY A 64 -1.33 -23.92 26.48
N ASP A 65 -2.58 -24.36 26.26
CA ASP A 65 -2.94 -25.28 25.19
C ASP A 65 -3.26 -24.61 23.84
N ARG A 66 -3.00 -23.31 23.70
CA ARG A 66 -3.32 -22.54 22.51
C ARG A 66 -2.08 -22.23 21.70
N LEU A 67 -2.12 -22.58 20.40
CA LEU A 67 -1.16 -22.09 19.42
C LEU A 67 -1.61 -20.69 18.97
N LEU A 68 -0.72 -19.73 19.12
CA LEU A 68 -0.89 -18.35 18.63
C LEU A 68 0.04 -18.17 17.44
N ILE A 69 -0.50 -17.69 16.34
CA ILE A 69 0.25 -17.38 15.13
C ILE A 69 0.36 -15.87 15.03
N ALA A 70 1.59 -15.38 14.84
CA ALA A 70 1.86 -14.00 14.55
C ALA A 70 2.63 -13.88 13.23
N TYR A 71 2.46 -12.77 12.58
CA TYR A 71 3.28 -12.41 11.43
C TYR A 71 4.69 -11.99 11.87
N GLY A 72 5.64 -12.04 10.95
CA GLY A 72 7.01 -11.56 11.16
C GLY A 72 7.10 -10.03 10.98
N GLY A 73 8.08 -9.58 10.22
CA GLY A 73 8.19 -8.17 9.87
C GLY A 73 7.25 -7.72 8.74
N SER A 74 6.59 -8.66 8.06
CA SER A 74 5.63 -8.39 6.99
C SER A 74 4.21 -8.51 7.55
N GLU A 75 3.50 -7.38 7.63
CA GLU A 75 2.20 -7.30 8.29
C GLU A 75 1.04 -7.55 7.34
N SER A 76 1.05 -6.89 6.19
CA SER A 76 -0.12 -6.78 5.33
C SER A 76 0.12 -7.28 3.92
N LEU A 77 -0.86 -7.98 3.36
CA LEU A 77 -1.02 -8.16 1.93
C LEU A 77 -2.01 -7.09 1.45
N GLN A 78 -1.50 -5.89 1.19
CA GLN A 78 -2.35 -4.73 0.92
C GLN A 78 -3.03 -4.83 -0.42
N SER A 79 -4.32 -4.59 -0.41
CA SER A 79 -5.21 -4.45 -1.58
C SER A 79 -4.72 -5.21 -2.81
N PRO A 80 -4.62 -6.53 -2.73
CA PRO A 80 -3.93 -7.34 -3.73
C PRO A 80 -4.49 -7.14 -5.15
N GLN A 81 -5.75 -6.74 -5.25
CA GLN A 81 -6.40 -6.52 -6.55
C GLN A 81 -6.01 -5.20 -7.22
N ALA A 82 -5.61 -4.19 -6.46
CA ALA A 82 -5.33 -2.85 -7.00
C ALA A 82 -3.87 -2.69 -7.47
N ASN A 83 -2.91 -3.28 -6.76
CA ASN A 83 -1.50 -2.94 -6.90
C ASN A 83 -0.62 -4.08 -7.42
N PHE A 84 -1.15 -5.28 -7.59
CA PHE A 84 -0.34 -6.39 -8.07
C PHE A 84 -0.20 -6.37 -9.60
N SER A 85 1.05 -6.44 -10.05
CA SER A 85 1.33 -6.65 -11.47
C SER A 85 0.79 -8.01 -11.95
N PRO A 86 0.58 -8.21 -13.27
CA PRO A 86 0.15 -9.49 -13.80
C PRO A 86 1.01 -10.66 -13.32
N ILE A 87 2.33 -10.49 -13.28
CA ILE A 87 3.25 -11.54 -12.87
C ILE A 87 3.10 -11.93 -11.40
N VAL A 88 2.79 -10.96 -10.52
CA VAL A 88 2.50 -11.24 -9.11
C VAL A 88 1.15 -11.94 -8.95
N ASN A 89 0.15 -11.54 -9.73
CA ASN A 89 -1.15 -12.23 -9.73
C ASN A 89 -1.02 -13.68 -10.21
N ASP A 90 -0.20 -13.95 -11.22
CA ASP A 90 0.06 -15.31 -11.70
C ASP A 90 0.76 -16.16 -10.63
N LEU A 91 1.77 -15.60 -9.95
CA LEU A 91 2.43 -16.26 -8.82
C LEU A 91 1.45 -16.58 -7.69
N MET A 92 0.61 -15.63 -7.29
CA MET A 92 -0.39 -15.84 -6.24
C MET A 92 -1.36 -16.97 -6.61
N LYS A 93 -1.81 -17.00 -7.88
CA LYS A 93 -2.68 -18.05 -8.41
C LYS A 93 -2.00 -19.42 -8.38
N GLU A 94 -0.75 -19.54 -8.77
CA GLU A 94 0.02 -20.78 -8.71
C GLU A 94 0.21 -21.28 -7.27
N LEU A 95 0.39 -20.36 -6.32
CA LEU A 95 0.46 -20.67 -4.89
C LEU A 95 -0.90 -21.01 -4.28
N GLY A 96 -1.99 -20.95 -5.04
CA GLY A 96 -3.35 -21.19 -4.53
C GLY A 96 -3.87 -20.08 -3.64
N VAL A 97 -3.25 -18.90 -3.68
CA VAL A 97 -3.71 -17.72 -2.94
C VAL A 97 -4.74 -16.97 -3.76
N GLU A 98 -5.97 -16.96 -3.28
CA GLU A 98 -7.09 -16.24 -3.88
C GLU A 98 -7.36 -14.95 -3.12
N PRO A 99 -6.91 -13.77 -3.61
CA PRO A 99 -7.06 -12.51 -2.88
C PRO A 99 -8.51 -12.19 -2.52
N GLY A 100 -9.47 -12.51 -3.37
CA GLY A 100 -10.90 -12.30 -3.09
C GLY A 100 -11.44 -13.04 -1.86
N ARG A 101 -10.74 -14.08 -1.39
CA ARG A 101 -11.13 -14.81 -0.17
C ARG A 101 -10.81 -14.04 1.11
N PHE A 102 -9.88 -13.09 1.09
CA PHE A 102 -9.51 -12.31 2.29
C PHE A 102 -10.71 -11.63 2.92
N ARG A 103 -11.66 -11.16 2.10
CA ARG A 103 -12.91 -10.55 2.60
C ARG A 103 -13.75 -11.46 3.50
N LYS A 104 -13.51 -12.77 3.47
CA LYS A 104 -14.24 -13.75 4.30
C LYS A 104 -13.57 -14.00 5.64
N TYR A 105 -12.33 -13.52 5.84
CA TYR A 105 -11.52 -13.84 7.00
C TYR A 105 -11.49 -12.75 8.06
N PHE A 106 -12.10 -11.60 7.82
CA PHE A 106 -12.25 -10.53 8.80
C PHE A 106 -13.69 -10.07 8.89
N ASP A 107 -14.07 -9.60 10.07
CA ASP A 107 -15.41 -9.08 10.31
C ASP A 107 -15.53 -7.65 9.76
N GLN A 108 -16.14 -7.51 8.58
CA GLN A 108 -16.38 -6.24 7.93
C GLN A 108 -17.39 -5.35 8.68
N THR A 109 -18.11 -5.92 9.63
CA THR A 109 -19.14 -5.21 10.41
C THR A 109 -18.66 -4.78 11.78
N LEU A 110 -17.47 -5.19 12.21
CA LEU A 110 -16.95 -4.93 13.56
C LEU A 110 -16.97 -3.44 13.89
N TYR A 111 -16.20 -2.64 13.16
CA TYR A 111 -16.13 -1.20 13.43
C TYR A 111 -17.42 -0.46 13.06
N PRO A 112 -18.02 -0.68 11.89
CA PRO A 112 -19.32 -0.08 11.57
C PRO A 112 -20.42 -0.43 12.55
N GLY A 113 -20.48 -1.68 13.01
CA GLY A 113 -21.47 -2.17 13.98
C GLY A 113 -21.35 -1.52 15.37
N LEU A 114 -20.15 -1.06 15.71
CA LEU A 114 -19.89 -0.26 16.93
C LEU A 114 -20.21 1.24 16.74
N GLY A 115 -20.74 1.65 15.59
CA GLY A 115 -21.00 3.05 15.28
C GLY A 115 -19.73 3.84 14.95
N LEU A 116 -18.59 3.14 14.76
CA LEU A 116 -17.32 3.78 14.43
C LEU A 116 -17.24 4.10 12.94
N SER A 117 -16.49 5.13 12.61
CA SER A 117 -16.16 5.53 11.26
C SER A 117 -14.69 5.97 11.19
N ARG A 118 -14.14 6.06 9.99
CA ARG A 118 -12.88 6.79 9.81
C ARG A 118 -13.07 8.26 10.11
N GLY A 119 -11.98 8.94 10.40
CA GLY A 119 -11.97 10.37 10.63
C GLY A 119 -10.61 10.98 10.30
N SER A 120 -10.61 12.30 10.23
CA SER A 120 -9.39 13.10 10.07
C SER A 120 -9.10 13.85 11.37
N PHE A 121 -7.89 13.67 11.90
CA PHE A 121 -7.42 14.46 13.03
C PHE A 121 -6.63 15.66 12.51
N PHE A 122 -6.99 16.83 13.00
CA PHE A 122 -6.32 18.11 12.74
C PHE A 122 -5.53 18.48 13.98
N ASP A 123 -4.23 18.61 13.83
CA ASP A 123 -3.33 18.99 14.92
C ASP A 123 -3.22 20.51 15.05
N ARG A 124 -2.97 20.95 16.30
CA ARG A 124 -2.88 22.37 16.63
C ARG A 124 -1.74 23.08 15.93
N ASP A 125 -0.63 22.41 15.72
CA ASP A 125 0.57 23.04 15.16
C ASP A 125 0.33 23.43 13.70
N ARG A 126 -0.45 22.62 12.98
CA ARG A 126 -0.75 22.87 11.56
C ARG A 126 -2.06 23.61 11.34
N PHE A 127 -3.08 23.35 12.13
CA PHE A 127 -4.44 23.86 11.92
C PHE A 127 -4.94 24.79 13.03
N GLY A 128 -4.09 25.13 14.01
CA GLY A 128 -4.44 26.02 15.10
C GLY A 128 -5.34 25.41 16.19
N VAL A 129 -5.81 24.16 16.00
CA VAL A 129 -6.70 23.47 16.94
C VAL A 129 -6.51 21.95 16.84
N ASP A 130 -6.63 21.27 17.99
CA ASP A 130 -6.75 19.82 18.02
C ASP A 130 -8.21 19.44 17.81
N LYS A 131 -8.53 18.81 16.66
CA LYS A 131 -9.91 18.46 16.32
C LYS A 131 -9.96 17.14 15.55
N LEU A 132 -10.81 16.22 16.02
CA LEU A 132 -11.19 15.02 15.29
C LEU A 132 -12.50 15.28 14.53
N VAL A 133 -12.47 15.07 13.22
CA VAL A 133 -13.67 15.09 12.37
C VAL A 133 -13.94 13.66 11.89
N THR A 134 -15.05 13.08 12.33
CA THR A 134 -15.45 11.70 12.04
C THR A 134 -16.38 11.60 10.83
N GLY A 135 -16.56 10.39 10.31
CA GLY A 135 -17.45 10.11 9.18
C GLY A 135 -16.81 10.40 7.82
N ASP A 136 -15.52 10.14 7.69
CA ASP A 136 -14.79 10.25 6.40
C ASP A 136 -15.40 9.28 5.37
N PRO A 137 -15.96 9.80 4.25
CA PRO A 137 -16.54 8.97 3.20
C PRO A 137 -15.55 8.57 2.12
N THR A 138 -14.30 9.03 2.18
CA THR A 138 -13.33 8.83 1.09
C THR A 138 -12.89 7.37 0.99
N ASP A 139 -12.53 6.94 -0.21
CA ASP A 139 -11.97 5.62 -0.44
C ASP A 139 -10.48 5.58 -0.09
N TRP A 140 -10.03 4.40 0.29
CA TRP A 140 -8.63 4.09 0.47
C TRP A 140 -8.30 2.86 -0.37
N VAL A 141 -7.08 2.75 -0.83
CA VAL A 141 -6.64 1.65 -1.69
C VAL A 141 -6.89 0.26 -1.08
N ALA A 142 -6.83 0.15 0.23
CA ALA A 142 -7.04 -1.10 0.98
C ALA A 142 -8.47 -1.25 1.55
N ASP A 143 -9.44 -0.51 1.03
CA ASP A 143 -10.81 -0.55 1.54
C ASP A 143 -11.58 -1.77 1.02
N ASP A 144 -11.70 -2.77 1.89
CA ASP A 144 -12.55 -3.94 1.65
C ASP A 144 -13.97 -3.82 2.24
N ILE A 145 -14.23 -2.74 2.99
CA ILE A 145 -15.55 -2.45 3.55
C ILE A 145 -16.34 -1.61 2.53
N PRO A 146 -17.51 -2.08 2.07
CA PRO A 146 -18.38 -1.32 1.17
C PRO A 146 -18.76 0.06 1.72
N ARG A 147 -18.87 1.05 0.84
CA ARG A 147 -19.14 2.45 1.23
C ARG A 147 -20.37 2.61 2.11
N ASP A 148 -21.45 1.89 1.81
CA ASP A 148 -22.71 1.91 2.55
C ASP A 148 -22.60 1.36 3.98
N ARG A 149 -21.50 0.70 4.31
CA ARG A 149 -21.23 0.13 5.64
C ARG A 149 -20.20 0.88 6.47
N ARG A 150 -19.61 1.96 5.96
CA ARG A 150 -18.48 2.65 6.63
C ARG A 150 -18.90 3.72 7.65
N ASN A 151 -20.19 3.96 7.84
CA ASN A 151 -20.71 5.10 8.61
C ASN A 151 -20.13 6.46 8.13
N GLY A 152 -19.86 6.56 6.83
CA GLY A 152 -19.37 7.79 6.20
C GLY A 152 -20.52 8.81 6.07
N ARG A 153 -20.18 10.09 6.24
CA ARG A 153 -21.12 11.18 6.01
C ARG A 153 -21.05 11.65 4.54
N PRO A 154 -22.06 12.36 4.02
CA PRO A 154 -21.91 13.05 2.74
C PRO A 154 -20.67 13.94 2.75
N ILE A 155 -19.88 13.92 1.68
CA ILE A 155 -18.56 14.60 1.61
C ILE A 155 -18.67 16.09 1.99
N ALA A 156 -19.70 16.78 1.54
CA ALA A 156 -19.92 18.21 1.89
C ALA A 156 -20.16 18.42 3.40
N ALA A 157 -20.84 17.48 4.05
CA ALA A 157 -21.07 17.53 5.50
C ALA A 157 -19.80 17.22 6.29
N PHE A 158 -18.97 16.29 5.80
CA PHE A 158 -17.69 15.97 6.40
C PHE A 158 -16.72 17.16 6.32
N LEU A 159 -16.55 17.74 5.14
CA LEU A 159 -15.66 18.88 4.91
C LEU A 159 -16.11 20.17 5.64
N ARG A 160 -17.43 20.35 5.85
CA ARG A 160 -17.95 21.52 6.58
C ARG A 160 -17.36 21.65 7.98
N ASP A 161 -17.06 20.54 8.62
CA ASP A 161 -16.57 20.51 9.99
C ASP A 161 -15.03 20.67 10.10
N PHE A 162 -14.32 20.76 8.98
CA PHE A 162 -12.88 20.99 8.96
C PHE A 162 -12.53 22.37 9.54
N PRO A 163 -11.49 22.47 10.39
CA PRO A 163 -11.02 23.74 10.94
C PRO A 163 -10.21 24.52 9.90
N MET A 164 -10.85 24.87 8.81
CA MET A 164 -10.29 25.54 7.65
C MET A 164 -11.19 26.67 7.17
N THR A 165 -10.65 27.56 6.38
CA THR A 165 -11.44 28.63 5.75
C THR A 165 -12.54 28.08 4.85
N PRO A 166 -13.65 28.82 4.64
CA PRO A 166 -14.67 28.42 3.69
C PRO A 166 -14.13 28.15 2.28
N GLU A 167 -13.13 28.89 1.87
CA GLU A 167 -12.48 28.75 0.55
C GLU A 167 -11.71 27.41 0.46
N ALA A 168 -10.88 27.06 1.44
CA ALA A 168 -10.16 25.79 1.48
C ALA A 168 -11.12 24.59 1.47
N ARG A 169 -12.21 24.68 2.26
CA ARG A 169 -13.26 23.63 2.27
C ARG A 169 -13.96 23.49 0.92
N ARG A 170 -14.21 24.59 0.21
CA ARG A 170 -14.79 24.58 -1.14
C ARG A 170 -13.83 23.92 -2.13
N GLN A 171 -12.56 24.29 -2.11
CA GLN A 171 -11.53 23.70 -2.97
C GLN A 171 -11.41 22.18 -2.75
N LEU A 172 -11.41 21.74 -1.50
CA LEU A 172 -11.41 20.29 -1.18
C LEU A 172 -12.70 19.62 -1.67
N LEU A 173 -13.86 20.27 -1.55
CA LEU A 173 -15.10 19.71 -2.06
C LEU A 173 -15.07 19.53 -3.57
N ASP A 174 -14.58 20.51 -4.30
CA ASP A 174 -14.44 20.44 -5.76
C ASP A 174 -13.48 19.33 -6.17
N LEU A 175 -12.35 19.17 -5.47
CA LEU A 175 -11.39 18.10 -5.67
C LEU A 175 -12.02 16.71 -5.41
N PHE A 176 -12.66 16.50 -4.28
CA PHE A 176 -13.26 15.21 -3.93
C PHE A 176 -14.48 14.84 -4.76
N THR A 177 -15.15 15.80 -5.36
CA THR A 177 -16.30 15.55 -6.25
C THR A 177 -15.93 15.47 -7.71
N GLY A 178 -14.65 15.68 -8.06
CA GLY A 178 -14.16 15.59 -9.43
C GLY A 178 -14.77 16.64 -10.38
N LYS A 179 -15.12 17.83 -9.88
CA LYS A 179 -15.80 18.85 -10.70
C LYS A 179 -14.95 19.54 -11.76
N HIS A 180 -13.64 19.35 -11.72
CA HIS A 180 -12.72 19.88 -12.70
C HIS A 180 -12.20 18.81 -13.64
N VAL A 181 -12.17 19.11 -14.94
CA VAL A 181 -11.46 18.32 -15.96
C VAL A 181 -10.10 18.96 -16.17
N THR A 182 -9.14 18.64 -15.33
CA THR A 182 -7.84 19.31 -15.30
C THR A 182 -6.91 18.91 -16.45
N LEU A 183 -6.98 17.65 -16.90
CA LEU A 183 -6.04 17.05 -17.87
C LEU A 183 -6.62 16.86 -19.26
N GLY A 184 -7.73 17.53 -19.59
CA GLY A 184 -8.39 17.41 -20.90
C GLY A 184 -7.55 17.94 -22.08
N HIS A 185 -6.49 18.69 -21.82
CA HIS A 185 -5.56 19.18 -22.84
C HIS A 185 -4.51 18.13 -23.27
N LEU A 186 -4.35 17.04 -22.51
CA LEU A 186 -3.42 15.97 -22.84
C LEU A 186 -4.07 14.98 -23.82
N LYS A 187 -3.34 14.64 -24.86
CA LYS A 187 -3.85 13.95 -26.05
C LYS A 187 -4.34 12.53 -25.81
N ASP A 188 -3.71 11.80 -24.87
CA ASP A 188 -3.98 10.38 -24.60
C ASP A 188 -3.59 9.99 -23.17
N ASP A 189 -3.84 8.75 -22.80
CA ASP A 189 -3.56 8.23 -21.45
C ASP A 189 -2.06 8.13 -21.18
N ALA A 190 -1.24 7.83 -22.18
CA ALA A 190 0.23 7.79 -22.02
C ALA A 190 0.79 9.16 -21.69
N ALA A 191 0.31 10.23 -22.36
CA ALA A 191 0.70 11.59 -22.07
C ALA A 191 0.23 12.05 -20.67
N ARG A 192 -0.93 11.56 -20.20
CA ARG A 192 -1.39 11.80 -18.83
C ARG A 192 -0.53 11.12 -17.81
N GLU A 193 -0.21 9.85 -18.04
CA GLU A 193 0.67 9.06 -17.16
C GLU A 193 2.06 9.70 -17.05
N GLU A 194 2.67 10.07 -18.18
CA GLU A 194 3.96 10.76 -18.21
C GLU A 194 3.92 12.09 -17.44
N TYR A 195 2.87 12.88 -17.63
CA TYR A 195 2.69 14.16 -16.93
C TYR A 195 2.55 13.97 -15.42
N LEU A 196 1.68 13.03 -15.00
CA LEU A 196 1.42 12.75 -13.59
C LEU A 196 2.63 12.11 -12.90
N ALA A 197 3.42 11.31 -13.60
CA ALA A 197 4.67 10.73 -13.08
C ALA A 197 5.75 11.81 -12.86
N GLY A 198 5.76 12.85 -13.69
CA GLY A 198 6.76 13.92 -13.66
C GLY A 198 6.44 15.09 -12.73
N ILE A 199 5.23 15.16 -12.13
CA ILE A 199 4.81 16.29 -11.29
C ILE A 199 4.59 15.86 -9.84
N PRO A 200 5.16 16.57 -8.83
CA PRO A 200 4.84 16.32 -7.43
C PRO A 200 3.36 16.55 -7.13
N TYR A 201 2.76 15.72 -6.28
CA TYR A 201 1.33 15.76 -5.97
C TYR A 201 0.86 17.15 -5.45
N ALA A 202 1.60 17.78 -4.53
CA ALA A 202 1.26 19.10 -4.04
C ALA A 202 1.31 20.16 -5.16
N THR A 203 2.24 20.03 -6.13
CA THR A 203 2.34 20.93 -7.28
C THR A 203 1.17 20.71 -8.23
N PHE A 204 0.79 19.46 -8.48
CA PHE A 204 -0.38 19.10 -9.27
C PHE A 204 -1.66 19.68 -8.67
N LEU A 205 -1.89 19.52 -7.36
CA LEU A 205 -3.04 20.10 -6.68
C LEU A 205 -3.09 21.63 -6.79
N ARG A 206 -1.93 22.28 -6.68
CA ARG A 206 -1.86 23.75 -6.82
C ARG A 206 -2.08 24.21 -8.24
N LYS A 207 -1.38 23.61 -9.19
CA LYS A 207 -1.34 24.06 -10.59
C LYS A 207 -2.59 23.69 -11.37
N ASP A 208 -3.00 22.43 -11.26
CA ASP A 208 -4.05 21.87 -12.12
C ASP A 208 -5.44 21.93 -11.45
N TRP A 209 -5.49 21.88 -10.12
CA TRP A 209 -6.73 21.97 -9.35
C TRP A 209 -6.96 23.34 -8.70
N GLY A 210 -5.96 24.23 -8.69
CA GLY A 210 -6.09 25.56 -8.11
C GLY A 210 -6.24 25.60 -6.60
N LEU A 211 -5.76 24.56 -5.88
CA LEU A 211 -5.81 24.53 -4.43
C LEU A 211 -4.81 25.51 -3.82
N GLY A 212 -5.28 26.25 -2.80
CA GLY A 212 -4.42 27.06 -1.94
C GLY A 212 -3.65 26.22 -0.91
N ASP A 213 -2.65 26.82 -0.29
CA ASP A 213 -1.77 26.13 0.66
C ASP A 213 -2.51 25.51 1.85
N GLU A 214 -3.56 26.16 2.34
CA GLU A 214 -4.38 25.64 3.42
C GLU A 214 -5.08 24.33 3.02
N ALA A 215 -5.68 24.27 1.82
CA ALA A 215 -6.31 23.05 1.31
C ALA A 215 -5.27 21.94 1.07
N ILE A 216 -4.10 22.27 0.53
CA ILE A 216 -3.00 21.35 0.29
C ILE A 216 -2.46 20.79 1.62
N SER A 217 -2.45 21.58 2.70
CA SER A 217 -1.97 21.15 4.01
C SER A 217 -2.73 19.95 4.58
N TYR A 218 -3.99 19.71 4.15
CA TYR A 218 -4.76 18.54 4.48
C TYR A 218 -4.08 17.23 4.06
N PHE A 219 -3.32 17.26 2.96
CA PHE A 219 -2.58 16.12 2.45
C PHE A 219 -1.16 16.02 3.00
N GLY A 220 -0.71 16.98 3.82
CA GLY A 220 0.69 17.13 4.22
C GLY A 220 1.32 15.92 4.90
N GLY A 221 0.54 15.15 5.66
CA GLY A 221 1.01 13.93 6.34
C GLY A 221 0.58 12.62 5.68
N ARG A 222 -0.40 12.65 4.79
CA ARG A 222 -1.04 11.43 4.28
C ARG A 222 -0.11 10.53 3.45
N PRO A 223 0.68 11.04 2.48
CA PRO A 223 1.59 10.19 1.71
C PRO A 223 2.73 9.57 2.53
N LEU A 224 3.02 10.10 3.72
CA LEU A 224 4.05 9.53 4.60
C LEU A 224 3.75 8.09 5.02
N ASP A 225 2.47 7.74 5.10
CA ASP A 225 1.99 6.42 5.51
C ASP A 225 2.47 5.31 4.55
N PHE A 226 2.35 5.56 3.24
CA PHE A 226 2.68 4.57 2.22
C PHE A 226 4.07 4.78 1.61
N PHE A 227 4.50 6.00 1.46
CA PHE A 227 5.69 6.34 0.68
C PHE A 227 6.87 6.83 1.53
N GLY A 228 6.65 7.15 2.81
CA GLY A 228 7.66 7.80 3.64
C GLY A 228 8.07 9.19 3.12
N MET A 229 7.31 9.78 2.20
CA MET A 229 7.59 11.06 1.55
C MET A 229 6.40 12.01 1.64
N PRO A 230 6.65 13.32 1.81
CA PRO A 230 5.58 14.32 1.79
C PRO A 230 5.07 14.59 0.36
N PRO A 231 3.88 15.21 0.20
CA PRO A 231 3.22 15.40 -1.11
C PRO A 231 3.98 16.28 -2.10
N ASN A 232 5.00 17.00 -1.67
CA ASN A 232 5.89 17.78 -2.53
C ASN A 232 7.06 16.98 -3.12
N LEU A 233 7.23 15.72 -2.72
CA LEU A 233 8.29 14.84 -3.20
C LEU A 233 7.77 13.58 -3.91
N ILE A 234 6.51 13.21 -3.70
CA ILE A 234 5.88 12.05 -4.35
C ILE A 234 5.11 12.48 -5.60
N SER A 235 5.12 11.66 -6.64
CA SER A 235 4.42 11.98 -7.90
C SER A 235 2.90 11.97 -7.74
N ALA A 236 2.21 12.73 -8.58
CA ALA A 236 0.76 12.69 -8.64
C ALA A 236 0.24 11.32 -9.12
N LEU A 237 0.98 10.64 -9.99
CA LEU A 237 0.67 9.29 -10.45
C LEU A 237 0.66 8.30 -9.30
N ASP A 238 1.73 8.28 -8.49
CA ASP A 238 1.83 7.37 -7.35
C ASP A 238 0.73 7.63 -6.32
N CYS A 239 0.46 8.90 -6.01
CA CYS A 239 -0.66 9.27 -5.13
C CYS A 239 -2.01 8.78 -5.68
N GLY A 240 -2.26 8.96 -6.98
CA GLY A 240 -3.50 8.49 -7.63
C GLY A 240 -3.67 6.97 -7.55
N SER A 241 -2.58 6.20 -7.68
CA SER A 241 -2.60 4.73 -7.54
C SER A 241 -3.01 4.27 -6.13
N PHE A 242 -2.91 5.14 -5.13
CA PHE A 242 -3.33 4.91 -3.75
C PHE A 242 -4.64 5.63 -3.38
N ALA A 243 -5.47 5.92 -4.39
CA ALA A 243 -6.79 6.53 -4.24
C ALA A 243 -6.77 7.96 -3.66
N TYR A 244 -5.67 8.68 -3.78
CA TYR A 244 -5.67 10.12 -3.51
C TYR A 244 -6.44 10.85 -4.61
N PRO A 245 -7.22 11.87 -4.28
CA PRO A 245 -8.04 12.60 -5.24
C PRO A 245 -7.21 13.47 -6.19
N GLY A 246 -7.69 13.63 -7.42
CA GLY A 246 -7.10 14.51 -8.41
C GLY A 246 -6.97 13.91 -9.80
#